data_b81c2ac2adae7328f0d359634aa4c551
#
_entry.id   b81c2ac2adae7328f0d359634aa4c551
#
_cell.length_a   1.000
_cell.length_b   1.000
_cell.length_c   1.000
_cell.angle_alpha   90.00
_cell.angle_beta   90.00
_cell.angle_gamma   90.00
#
_symmetry.space_group_name_H-M   'P 1'
#
loop_
_entity.id
_entity.type
_entity.pdbx_description
1 polymer ?
#
loop_
_entity_poly.entity_id
_entity_poly.type
_entity_poly.pdbx_seq_one_letter_code
_entity_poly.pdbx_strand_id
1 'polypeptide(L)'
;MCIQVLRKPLPKSSHLPWRNKIKLIYSATSASLGNKGKDKNLSPYAFSKAKNLEFLENLKKWFDFKYEVIYFYNVYGPYQICSGEMSTVIGIFEDHYKKRKPLPVVRPGTQTRRFTHIDDTINICYLAWRRNLCRHYSVASRKSYSIIEVAKMFKSKIKFFPKRLGERYASSLIKENLSNK
;
A
#
# COMPACT_ATOMS: atom_id res chain seq x y z
N MET A 1 1.56 -2.73 11.60
CA MET A 1 2.74 -1.85 11.80
C MET A 1 2.26 -0.62 12.55
N CYS A 2 2.45 -0.60 13.87
CA CYS A 2 2.02 0.49 14.74
C CYS A 2 2.96 1.69 14.59
N ILE A 3 2.37 2.88 14.45
CA ILE A 3 3.09 4.12 14.68
C ILE A 3 3.40 4.14 16.17
N GLN A 4 4.68 4.07 16.54
CA GLN A 4 5.08 4.36 17.92
C GLN A 4 4.87 5.86 18.16
N VAL A 5 3.74 6.20 18.75
CA VAL A 5 3.49 7.56 19.25
C VAL A 5 4.33 7.74 20.50
N LEU A 6 5.32 8.60 20.42
CA LEU A 6 6.11 9.01 21.57
C LEU A 6 5.19 9.59 22.65
N ARG A 7 5.06 8.88 23.78
CA ARG A 7 4.29 9.30 24.96
C ARG A 7 5.05 10.38 25.76
N LYS A 8 5.24 11.55 25.19
CA LYS A 8 5.61 12.74 25.99
C LYS A 8 4.66 13.87 25.64
N PRO A 9 4.14 14.61 26.63
CA PRO A 9 3.33 15.78 26.37
C PRO A 9 4.15 16.77 25.53
N LEU A 10 3.53 17.29 24.48
CA LEU A 10 4.15 18.29 23.60
C LEU A 10 4.55 19.51 24.42
N PRO A 11 5.81 19.93 24.41
CA PRO A 11 6.22 21.16 25.06
C PRO A 11 5.52 22.36 24.42
N LYS A 12 5.04 23.28 25.24
CA LYS A 12 4.32 24.51 24.83
C LYS A 12 5.19 25.54 24.07
N SER A 13 6.46 25.24 23.80
CA SER A 13 7.37 26.18 23.15
C SER A 13 7.62 25.86 21.67
N SER A 14 7.80 26.90 20.87
CA SER A 14 8.11 26.86 19.44
C SER A 14 9.44 26.19 19.05
N HIS A 15 10.23 25.77 20.03
CA HIS A 15 11.54 25.14 19.84
C HIS A 15 11.49 23.66 20.18
N LEU A 16 10.98 22.85 19.24
CA LEU A 16 11.05 21.39 19.33
C LEU A 16 12.37 20.91 18.70
N PRO A 17 13.39 20.54 19.48
CA PRO A 17 14.74 20.27 18.96
C PRO A 17 14.82 19.04 18.02
N TRP A 18 13.78 18.21 17.98
CA TRP A 18 13.65 17.07 17.06
C TRP A 18 13.05 17.42 15.69
N ARG A 19 12.54 18.64 15.50
CA ARG A 19 11.86 19.10 14.28
C ARG A 19 12.69 18.87 13.02
N ASN A 20 14.01 18.99 13.10
CA ASN A 20 14.94 18.87 11.99
C ASN A 20 15.69 17.53 11.91
N LYS A 21 15.51 16.63 12.91
CA LYS A 21 16.30 15.40 13.02
C LYS A 21 15.52 14.13 12.65
N ILE A 22 14.19 14.20 12.60
CA ILE A 22 13.35 13.04 12.31
C ILE A 22 12.76 13.17 10.92
N LYS A 23 13.00 12.17 10.09
CA LYS A 23 12.36 12.01 8.79
C LYS A 23 11.26 10.97 8.92
N LEU A 24 10.03 11.35 8.64
CA LEU A 24 8.90 10.43 8.58
C LEU A 24 8.65 10.01 7.14
N ILE A 25 8.63 8.71 6.91
CA ILE A 25 8.10 8.11 5.69
C ILE A 25 6.82 7.37 6.06
N TYR A 26 5.70 7.86 5.57
CA TYR A 26 4.41 7.25 5.83
C TYR A 26 4.06 6.24 4.74
N SER A 27 3.88 4.98 5.14
CA SER A 27 3.40 3.93 4.26
C SER A 27 1.88 4.03 4.10
N ALA A 28 1.44 4.70 3.04
CA ALA A 28 0.06 4.76 2.62
C ALA A 28 -0.33 3.51 1.81
N THR A 29 -1.60 3.38 1.49
CA THR A 29 -2.11 2.26 0.69
C THR A 29 -2.94 2.75 -0.49
N SER A 30 -2.82 2.09 -1.62
CA SER A 30 -3.73 2.30 -2.75
C SER A 30 -5.19 1.96 -2.42
N ALA A 31 -5.43 1.22 -1.32
CA ALA A 31 -6.78 0.91 -0.85
C ALA A 31 -7.58 2.15 -0.45
N SER A 32 -6.93 3.17 0.11
CA SER A 32 -7.59 4.42 0.49
C SER A 32 -8.07 5.25 -0.70
N LEU A 33 -7.58 4.96 -1.91
CA LEU A 33 -7.95 5.66 -3.14
C LEU A 33 -9.23 5.12 -3.79
N GLY A 34 -9.73 3.96 -3.33
CA GLY A 34 -10.92 3.32 -3.87
C GLY A 34 -10.78 2.81 -5.31
N ASN A 35 -11.90 2.68 -6.00
CA ASN A 35 -11.95 2.24 -7.40
C ASN A 35 -11.72 3.43 -8.35
N LYS A 36 -10.50 3.55 -8.89
CA LYS A 36 -10.10 4.68 -9.76
C LYS A 36 -10.42 6.06 -9.17
N GLY A 37 -10.24 6.22 -7.85
CA GLY A 37 -10.54 7.45 -7.13
C GLY A 37 -12.00 7.60 -6.68
N LYS A 38 -12.87 6.65 -7.01
CA LYS A 38 -14.26 6.55 -6.52
C LYS A 38 -14.31 5.57 -5.34
N ASP A 39 -15.39 5.63 -4.58
CA ASP A 39 -15.65 4.68 -3.47
C ASP A 39 -14.45 4.58 -2.49
N LYS A 40 -13.98 5.70 -2.03
CA LYS A 40 -12.92 5.77 -1.01
C LYS A 40 -13.41 5.11 0.31
N ASN A 41 -12.46 4.65 1.11
CA ASN A 41 -12.73 4.11 2.45
C ASN A 41 -13.63 2.86 2.48
N LEU A 42 -13.50 1.97 1.49
CA LEU A 42 -14.27 0.72 1.38
C LEU A 42 -14.03 -0.30 2.50
N SER A 43 -13.07 -0.07 3.36
CA SER A 43 -12.77 -0.95 4.50
C SER A 43 -12.23 -0.14 5.69
N PRO A 44 -12.35 -0.67 6.94
CA PRO A 44 -11.75 -0.03 8.12
C PRO A 44 -10.25 0.24 7.95
N TYR A 45 -9.53 -0.67 7.30
CA TYR A 45 -8.11 -0.49 6.97
C TYR A 45 -7.89 0.71 6.02
N ALA A 46 -8.65 0.81 4.94
CA ALA A 46 -8.54 1.92 3.99
C ALA A 46 -8.88 3.25 4.67
N PHE A 47 -9.94 3.27 5.48
CA PHE A 47 -10.37 4.42 6.25
C PHE A 47 -9.28 4.90 7.22
N SER A 48 -8.74 4.00 8.07
CA SER A 48 -7.70 4.35 9.03
C SER A 48 -6.45 4.93 8.36
N LYS A 49 -6.03 4.36 7.24
CA LYS A 49 -4.90 4.88 6.45
C LYS A 49 -5.17 6.27 5.86
N ALA A 50 -6.39 6.52 5.39
CA ALA A 50 -6.78 7.84 4.89
C ALA A 50 -6.81 8.89 6.01
N LYS A 51 -7.34 8.55 7.18
CA LYS A 51 -7.37 9.45 8.36
C LYS A 51 -5.98 9.78 8.88
N ASN A 52 -5.05 8.86 8.84
CA ASN A 52 -3.64 9.14 9.18
C ASN A 52 -3.00 10.14 8.20
N LEU A 53 -3.34 10.11 6.92
CA LEU A 53 -2.88 11.13 5.97
C LEU A 53 -3.43 12.51 6.30
N GLU A 54 -4.72 12.60 6.56
CA GLU A 54 -5.37 13.84 7.00
C GLU A 54 -4.73 14.40 8.27
N PHE A 55 -4.40 13.53 9.22
CA PHE A 55 -3.67 13.91 10.43
C PHE A 55 -2.27 14.47 10.12
N LEU A 56 -1.51 13.83 9.23
CA LEU A 56 -0.18 14.31 8.81
C LEU A 56 -0.25 15.66 8.09
N GLU A 57 -1.27 15.87 7.26
CA GLU A 57 -1.52 17.16 6.61
C GLU A 57 -1.78 18.28 7.62
N ASN A 58 -2.53 17.99 8.68
CA ASN A 58 -2.75 18.96 9.76
C ASN A 58 -1.48 19.22 10.59
N LEU A 59 -0.68 18.17 10.89
CA LEU A 59 0.61 18.35 11.54
C LEU A 59 1.55 19.24 10.71
N LYS A 60 1.53 19.10 9.40
CA LYS A 60 2.29 19.99 8.50
C LYS A 60 1.81 21.43 8.61
N LYS A 61 0.50 21.67 8.61
CA LYS A 61 -0.09 23.01 8.74
C LYS A 61 0.21 23.67 10.08
N TRP A 62 0.10 22.90 11.18
CA TRP A 62 0.24 23.44 12.54
C TRP A 62 1.68 23.62 12.97
N PHE A 63 2.57 22.72 12.53
CA PHE A 63 3.94 22.59 13.08
C PHE A 63 5.03 22.55 12.00
N ASP A 64 4.71 22.78 10.74
CA ASP A 64 5.64 22.59 9.60
C ASP A 64 6.31 21.20 9.64
N PHE A 65 5.56 20.18 10.05
CA PHE A 65 6.07 18.82 10.16
C PHE A 65 6.35 18.24 8.78
N LYS A 66 7.59 17.80 8.55
CA LYS A 66 8.03 17.28 7.25
C LYS A 66 7.86 15.77 7.18
N TYR A 67 7.23 15.29 6.11
CA TYR A 67 7.02 13.87 5.86
C TYR A 67 6.95 13.56 4.37
N GLU A 68 7.29 12.33 4.02
CA GLU A 68 7.07 11.74 2.71
C GLU A 68 5.91 10.75 2.78
N VAL A 69 5.16 10.58 1.71
CA VAL A 69 4.09 9.60 1.62
C VAL A 69 4.37 8.62 0.49
N ILE A 70 4.34 7.33 0.78
CA ILE A 70 4.54 6.29 -0.23
C ILE A 70 3.31 5.39 -0.27
N TYR A 71 2.61 5.39 -1.41
CA TYR A 71 1.47 4.52 -1.65
C TYR A 71 1.94 3.17 -2.18
N PHE A 72 1.70 2.12 -1.41
CA PHE A 72 2.03 0.75 -1.80
C PHE A 72 0.91 0.10 -2.61
N TYR A 73 1.32 -0.66 -3.62
CA TYR A 73 0.43 -1.36 -4.55
C TYR A 73 0.78 -2.83 -4.60
N ASN A 74 0.02 -3.66 -3.86
CA ASN A 74 0.13 -5.13 -3.86
C ASN A 74 1.59 -5.60 -3.96
N VAL A 75 2.39 -5.20 -2.96
CA VAL A 75 3.82 -5.54 -2.88
C VAL A 75 3.96 -7.05 -2.75
N TYR A 76 4.88 -7.63 -3.51
CA TYR A 76 5.21 -9.04 -3.48
C TYR A 76 6.72 -9.25 -3.50
N GLY A 77 7.18 -10.43 -3.11
CA GLY A 77 8.59 -10.80 -3.11
C GLY A 77 8.93 -11.75 -1.97
N PRO A 78 10.23 -12.01 -1.77
CA PRO A 78 10.70 -12.89 -0.69
C PRO A 78 10.12 -12.50 0.68
N TYR A 79 9.85 -13.52 1.50
CA TYR A 79 9.33 -13.37 2.88
C TYR A 79 7.92 -12.77 2.99
N GLN A 80 7.16 -12.67 1.89
CA GLN A 80 5.77 -12.21 1.96
C GLN A 80 4.89 -13.17 2.77
N ILE A 81 3.85 -12.61 3.39
CA ILE A 81 2.89 -13.42 4.15
C ILE A 81 2.02 -14.23 3.18
N CYS A 82 2.07 -15.55 3.32
CA CYS A 82 1.40 -16.49 2.41
C CYS A 82 0.08 -17.06 2.97
N SER A 83 -0.20 -16.87 4.27
CA SER A 83 -1.39 -17.40 4.94
C SER A 83 -1.94 -16.44 5.98
N GLY A 84 -3.20 -16.62 6.39
CA GLY A 84 -3.89 -15.74 7.33
C GLY A 84 -4.51 -14.51 6.68
N GLU A 85 -5.14 -13.66 7.50
CA GLU A 85 -5.91 -12.49 7.04
C GLU A 85 -5.08 -11.42 6.34
N MET A 86 -3.80 -11.34 6.66
CA MET A 86 -2.86 -10.35 6.10
C MET A 86 -2.10 -10.86 4.87
N SER A 87 -2.46 -12.05 4.37
CA SER A 87 -1.78 -12.65 3.23
C SER A 87 -2.04 -11.89 1.93
N THR A 88 -0.99 -11.82 1.10
CA THR A 88 -1.08 -11.21 -0.23
C THR A 88 -1.60 -12.21 -1.25
N VAL A 89 -2.21 -11.73 -2.33
CA VAL A 89 -2.73 -12.60 -3.39
C VAL A 89 -1.63 -13.48 -4.00
N ILE A 90 -0.44 -12.90 -4.27
CA ILE A 90 0.69 -13.68 -4.82
C ILE A 90 1.19 -14.68 -3.78
N GLY A 91 1.32 -14.28 -2.51
CA GLY A 91 1.71 -15.19 -1.44
C GLY A 91 0.76 -16.37 -1.27
N ILE A 92 -0.56 -16.14 -1.32
CA ILE A 92 -1.56 -17.20 -1.31
C ILE A 92 -1.38 -18.16 -2.49
N PHE A 93 -1.15 -17.62 -3.69
CA PHE A 93 -0.97 -18.43 -4.89
C PHE A 93 0.32 -19.24 -4.82
N GLU A 94 1.42 -18.69 -4.35
CA GLU A 94 2.67 -19.41 -4.13
C GLU A 94 2.53 -20.56 -3.12
N ASP A 95 1.85 -20.32 -2.00
CA ASP A 95 1.62 -21.35 -0.99
C ASP A 95 0.78 -22.52 -1.56
N HIS A 96 -0.31 -22.17 -2.26
CA HIS A 96 -1.16 -23.17 -2.91
C HIS A 96 -0.40 -23.95 -3.98
N TYR A 97 0.40 -23.25 -4.79
CA TYR A 97 1.22 -23.88 -5.83
C TYR A 97 2.23 -24.87 -5.23
N LYS A 98 2.98 -24.45 -4.21
CA LYS A 98 3.92 -25.31 -3.48
C LYS A 98 3.24 -26.55 -2.88
N LYS A 99 2.03 -26.40 -2.39
CA LYS A 99 1.22 -27.47 -1.81
C LYS A 99 0.42 -28.27 -2.86
N ARG A 100 0.60 -28.00 -4.15
CA ARG A 100 -0.16 -28.64 -5.25
C ARG A 100 -1.68 -28.50 -5.11
N LYS A 101 -2.15 -27.43 -4.47
CA LYS A 101 -3.57 -27.13 -4.28
C LYS A 101 -4.08 -26.19 -5.38
N PRO A 102 -5.37 -26.23 -5.74
CA PRO A 102 -5.96 -25.27 -6.66
C PRO A 102 -5.83 -23.83 -6.15
N LEU A 103 -5.52 -22.88 -7.04
CA LEU A 103 -5.39 -21.46 -6.69
C LEU A 103 -6.77 -20.86 -6.39
N PRO A 104 -6.97 -20.19 -5.24
CA PRO A 104 -8.24 -19.59 -4.88
C PRO A 104 -8.44 -18.24 -5.58
N VAL A 105 -9.40 -18.15 -6.47
CA VAL A 105 -9.76 -16.92 -7.16
C VAL A 105 -11.16 -16.46 -6.74
N VAL A 106 -11.27 -15.26 -6.21
CA VAL A 106 -12.58 -14.65 -5.87
C VAL A 106 -13.25 -14.20 -7.16
N ARG A 107 -14.53 -14.59 -7.37
CA ARG A 107 -15.31 -14.21 -8.55
C ARG A 107 -15.46 -12.69 -8.68
N PRO A 108 -15.45 -12.15 -9.89
CA PRO A 108 -15.31 -12.83 -11.19
C PRO A 108 -13.86 -13.12 -11.58
N GLY A 109 -12.85 -12.70 -10.83
CA GLY A 109 -11.42 -12.85 -11.15
C GLY A 109 -10.90 -11.77 -12.10
N THR A 110 -11.76 -10.91 -12.62
CA THR A 110 -11.42 -9.82 -13.55
C THR A 110 -11.00 -8.53 -12.83
N GLN A 111 -11.09 -8.49 -11.49
CA GLN A 111 -10.60 -7.37 -10.71
C GLN A 111 -9.09 -7.18 -10.94
N THR A 112 -8.72 -5.96 -11.31
CA THR A 112 -7.33 -5.65 -11.67
C THR A 112 -6.53 -5.12 -10.50
N ARG A 113 -5.24 -5.45 -10.47
CA ARG A 113 -4.26 -4.95 -9.49
C ARG A 113 -2.96 -4.57 -10.21
N ARG A 114 -2.27 -3.60 -9.63
CA ARG A 114 -0.87 -3.32 -9.95
C ARG A 114 -0.02 -4.01 -8.89
N PHE A 115 0.94 -4.79 -9.32
CA PHE A 115 1.85 -5.52 -8.45
C PHE A 115 3.23 -4.88 -8.53
N THR A 116 3.91 -4.75 -7.38
CA THR A 116 5.22 -4.13 -7.28
C THR A 116 6.16 -5.05 -6.54
N HIS A 117 7.34 -5.30 -7.09
CA HIS A 117 8.34 -6.10 -6.37
C HIS A 117 8.84 -5.36 -5.14
N ILE A 118 9.22 -6.11 -4.10
CA ILE A 118 9.69 -5.53 -2.84
C ILE A 118 10.93 -4.67 -3.03
N ASP A 119 11.85 -5.05 -3.92
CA ASP A 119 13.07 -4.29 -4.18
C ASP A 119 12.77 -2.90 -4.75
N ASP A 120 11.81 -2.80 -5.68
CA ASP A 120 11.36 -1.51 -6.21
C ASP A 120 10.77 -0.64 -5.10
N THR A 121 9.98 -1.27 -4.21
CA THR A 121 9.40 -0.58 -3.06
C THR A 121 10.47 -0.03 -2.12
N ILE A 122 11.48 -0.85 -1.78
CA ILE A 122 12.60 -0.45 -0.93
C ILE A 122 13.41 0.68 -1.58
N ASN A 123 13.70 0.56 -2.87
CA ASN A 123 14.44 1.57 -3.61
C ASN A 123 13.73 2.93 -3.58
N ILE A 124 12.43 2.96 -3.78
CA ILE A 124 11.65 4.22 -3.70
C ILE A 124 11.62 4.77 -2.27
N CYS A 125 11.48 3.91 -1.25
CA CYS A 125 11.58 4.35 0.15
C CYS A 125 12.94 5.00 0.44
N TYR A 126 14.01 4.38 -0.03
CA TYR A 126 15.36 4.93 0.12
C TYR A 126 15.56 6.26 -0.61
N LEU A 127 15.08 6.37 -1.84
CA LEU A 127 15.15 7.60 -2.62
C LEU A 127 14.32 8.73 -1.97
N ALA A 128 13.12 8.44 -1.49
CA ALA A 128 12.29 9.40 -0.77
C ALA A 128 13.00 9.90 0.50
N TRP A 129 13.58 8.96 1.27
CA TRP A 129 14.37 9.29 2.46
C TRP A 129 15.58 10.19 2.13
N ARG A 130 16.33 9.86 1.09
CA ARG A 130 17.50 10.65 0.67
C ARG A 130 17.12 12.05 0.20
N ARG A 131 16.13 12.15 -0.68
CA ARG A 131 15.73 13.41 -1.32
C ARG A 131 15.00 14.33 -0.36
N ASN A 132 14.18 13.80 0.55
CA ASN A 132 13.44 14.55 1.58
C ASN A 132 12.68 15.77 1.01
N LEU A 133 11.90 15.54 -0.03
CA LEU A 133 11.20 16.59 -0.79
C LEU A 133 9.77 16.85 -0.30
N CYS A 134 9.33 16.16 0.74
CA CYS A 134 7.98 16.22 1.30
C CYS A 134 6.90 15.96 0.25
N ARG A 135 7.04 14.87 -0.52
CA ARG A 135 6.18 14.52 -1.65
C ARG A 135 5.42 13.22 -1.41
N HIS A 136 4.47 12.98 -2.31
CA HIS A 136 3.72 11.75 -2.40
C HIS A 136 4.24 10.90 -3.56
N TYR A 137 4.47 9.60 -3.32
CA TYR A 137 4.99 8.67 -4.32
C TYR A 137 4.03 7.49 -4.47
N SER A 138 3.73 7.08 -5.69
CA SER A 138 3.06 5.80 -5.96
C SER A 138 4.06 4.78 -6.48
N VAL A 139 4.27 3.73 -5.74
CA VAL A 139 5.13 2.62 -6.14
C VAL A 139 4.27 1.56 -6.81
N ALA A 140 4.01 1.74 -8.10
CA ALA A 140 3.12 0.88 -8.86
C ALA A 140 3.72 0.51 -10.21
N SER A 141 3.62 -0.77 -10.58
CA SER A 141 3.91 -1.21 -11.95
C SER A 141 3.07 -0.42 -12.97
N ARG A 142 3.64 -0.14 -14.13
CA ARG A 142 2.91 0.51 -15.25
C ARG A 142 1.74 -0.34 -15.72
N LYS A 143 1.89 -1.66 -15.72
CA LYS A 143 0.86 -2.61 -16.15
C LYS A 143 0.02 -3.08 -14.96
N SER A 144 -1.29 -3.16 -15.14
CA SER A 144 -2.20 -3.82 -14.22
C SER A 144 -2.57 -5.20 -14.78
N TYR A 145 -2.75 -6.15 -13.87
CA TYR A 145 -3.17 -7.52 -14.21
C TYR A 145 -4.44 -7.86 -13.46
N SER A 146 -5.33 -8.60 -14.11
CA SER A 146 -6.45 -9.21 -13.42
C SER A 146 -5.97 -10.38 -12.54
N ILE A 147 -6.74 -10.69 -11.50
CA ILE A 147 -6.39 -11.79 -10.60
C ILE A 147 -6.34 -13.11 -11.35
N ILE A 148 -7.23 -13.29 -12.34
CA ILE A 148 -7.24 -14.52 -13.15
C ILE A 148 -6.03 -14.60 -14.10
N GLU A 149 -5.54 -13.48 -14.64
CA GLU A 149 -4.30 -13.48 -15.43
C GLU A 149 -3.11 -13.90 -14.57
N VAL A 150 -3.00 -13.35 -13.34
CA VAL A 150 -1.94 -13.75 -12.41
C VAL A 150 -2.06 -15.24 -12.05
N ALA A 151 -3.26 -15.73 -11.76
CA ALA A 151 -3.46 -17.15 -11.45
C ALA A 151 -3.03 -18.07 -12.62
N LYS A 152 -3.33 -17.67 -13.86
CA LYS A 152 -2.93 -18.43 -15.07
C LYS A 152 -1.41 -18.52 -15.25
N MET A 153 -0.64 -17.52 -14.78
CA MET A 153 0.83 -17.55 -14.84
C MET A 153 1.43 -18.73 -14.04
N PHE A 154 0.76 -19.17 -13.00
CA PHE A 154 1.18 -20.32 -12.20
C PHE A 154 0.93 -21.68 -12.89
N LYS A 155 0.20 -21.71 -14.00
CA LYS A 155 -0.12 -22.96 -14.74
C LYS A 155 -0.71 -24.05 -13.83
N SER A 156 -1.52 -23.68 -12.85
CA SER A 156 -2.14 -24.56 -11.87
C SER A 156 -3.68 -24.53 -11.97
N LYS A 157 -4.35 -25.54 -11.39
CA LYS A 157 -5.81 -25.57 -11.31
C LYS A 157 -6.32 -24.35 -10.53
N ILE A 158 -7.44 -23.79 -10.95
CA ILE A 158 -8.08 -22.62 -10.32
C ILE A 158 -9.40 -23.07 -9.69
N LYS A 159 -9.65 -22.63 -8.44
CA LYS A 159 -10.93 -22.80 -7.74
C LYS A 159 -11.54 -21.44 -7.47
N PHE A 160 -12.75 -21.23 -7.97
CA PHE A 160 -13.46 -19.98 -7.77
C PHE A 160 -14.22 -19.94 -6.44
N PHE A 161 -14.14 -18.81 -5.75
CA PHE A 161 -14.86 -18.50 -4.51
C PHE A 161 -15.86 -17.37 -4.71
N PRO A 162 -16.91 -17.28 -3.87
CA PRO A 162 -17.85 -16.17 -3.91
C PRO A 162 -17.19 -14.81 -3.75
N LYS A 163 -17.85 -13.76 -4.26
CA LYS A 163 -17.43 -12.37 -4.10
C LYS A 163 -17.36 -12.00 -2.62
N ARG A 164 -16.33 -11.23 -2.23
CA ARG A 164 -16.18 -10.70 -0.87
C ARG A 164 -16.77 -9.30 -0.77
N LEU A 165 -17.32 -8.97 0.39
CA LEU A 165 -17.74 -7.61 0.70
C LEU A 165 -16.51 -6.68 0.72
N GLY A 166 -16.64 -5.47 0.16
CA GLY A 166 -15.54 -4.50 0.10
C GLY A 166 -14.45 -4.80 -0.94
N GLU A 167 -14.65 -5.78 -1.84
CA GLU A 167 -13.70 -6.11 -2.90
C GLU A 167 -13.59 -4.95 -3.91
N ARG A 168 -12.36 -4.47 -4.13
CA ARG A 168 -12.08 -3.45 -5.14
C ARG A 168 -11.94 -4.07 -6.53
N TYR A 169 -12.50 -3.41 -7.53
CA TYR A 169 -12.43 -3.88 -8.93
C TYR A 169 -11.23 -3.38 -9.69
N ALA A 170 -10.68 -2.22 -9.32
CA ALA A 170 -9.56 -1.62 -10.03
C ALA A 170 -8.59 -0.93 -9.08
N SER A 171 -7.32 -0.86 -9.48
CA SER A 171 -6.31 -0.03 -8.82
C SER A 171 -6.43 1.42 -9.27
N SER A 172 -6.31 2.35 -8.34
CA SER A 172 -6.23 3.79 -8.60
C SER A 172 -4.79 4.26 -8.45
N LEU A 173 -4.38 5.21 -9.30
CA LEU A 173 -3.10 5.92 -9.17
C LEU A 173 -3.36 7.35 -8.73
N ILE A 174 -2.43 7.91 -7.97
CA ILE A 174 -2.43 9.34 -7.69
C ILE A 174 -1.93 10.07 -8.93
N LYS A 175 -2.69 11.09 -9.40
CA LYS A 175 -2.35 11.83 -10.62
C LYS A 175 -1.03 12.63 -10.51
N GLU A 176 -0.63 13.01 -9.31
CA GLU A 176 0.57 13.82 -9.03
C GLU A 176 1.85 13.00 -8.94
N ASN A 177 1.89 11.87 -9.59
CA ASN A 177 2.96 10.94 -9.44
C ASN A 177 4.16 11.24 -10.28
N LEU A 178 5.15 11.56 -9.57
CA LEU A 178 6.50 11.88 -10.01
C LEU A 178 7.48 10.71 -9.84
N SER A 179 6.98 9.50 -9.73
CA SER A 179 7.80 8.32 -9.51
C SER A 179 8.64 7.89 -10.70
N ASN A 180 8.53 8.56 -11.84
CA ASN A 180 9.16 8.16 -13.09
C ASN A 180 9.94 9.28 -13.78
N LYS A 181 10.74 10.01 -13.03
CA LYS A 181 11.81 10.81 -13.62
C LYS A 181 13.13 10.52 -12.93
#